data_5794c3a444da37afaa70ca02d115ab86
#
_entry.id   5794c3a444da37afaa70ca02d115ab86
#
_cell.length_a   1.000
_cell.length_b   1.000
_cell.length_c   1.000
_cell.angle_alpha   90.00
_cell.angle_beta   90.00
_cell.angle_gamma   90.00
#
_symmetry.space_group_name_H-M   'P 1'
#
loop_
_entity.id
_entity.type
_entity.pdbx_description
1 polymer ?
#
loop_
_entity_poly.entity_id
_entity_poly.type
_entity_poly.pdbx_seq_one_letter_code
_entity_poly.pdbx_strand_id
1 'polypeptide(L)'
;TRVARLSRELKPGYIWISSGATEIGRLDYMMRAGRELPDTEESKTDYSAQGQAILMQTYRQYVDSKYSVRQILVEHHHFNDEVKREHIRKLLLRCKEQNAIPIINYNDAVSESENRRLELTALAQSHSRVYECVDNDETASLVACLVKAKTLLILTSVDGIYTDPHDPSTLIEEIAGKDDQELIEHIEFY
;
A
#
# COMPACT_ATOMS: atom_id res chain seq x y z
N THR A 1 -1.33 -12.90 -16.92
CA THR A 1 -1.45 -11.64 -16.16
C THR A 1 -0.10 -10.98 -15.96
N ARG A 2 -0.07 -9.65 -15.66
CA ARG A 2 1.18 -8.92 -15.31
C ARG A 2 1.83 -9.52 -14.08
N VAL A 3 1.04 -9.88 -13.07
CA VAL A 3 1.49 -10.55 -11.85
C VAL A 3 2.29 -11.83 -12.14
N ALA A 4 1.74 -12.70 -13.01
CA ALA A 4 2.41 -13.94 -13.38
C ALA A 4 3.76 -13.69 -14.09
N ARG A 5 3.82 -12.67 -14.95
CA ARG A 5 5.06 -12.30 -15.64
C ARG A 5 6.10 -11.74 -14.67
N LEU A 6 5.72 -10.76 -13.86
CA LEU A 6 6.61 -10.14 -12.88
C LEU A 6 7.18 -11.15 -11.89
N SER A 7 6.35 -12.08 -11.39
CA SER A 7 6.82 -13.13 -10.46
C SER A 7 7.84 -14.09 -11.07
N ARG A 8 7.87 -14.25 -12.40
CA ARG A 8 8.86 -15.07 -13.10
C ARG A 8 10.14 -14.31 -13.43
N GLU A 9 10.00 -13.04 -13.83
CA GLU A 9 11.11 -12.21 -14.32
C GLU A 9 11.90 -11.52 -13.22
N LEU A 10 11.22 -11.12 -12.12
CA LEU A 10 11.87 -10.44 -11.01
C LEU A 10 12.68 -11.43 -10.15
N LYS A 11 13.83 -10.95 -9.69
CA LYS A 11 14.64 -11.68 -8.69
C LYS A 11 13.95 -11.60 -7.31
N PRO A 12 14.17 -12.60 -6.42
CA PRO A 12 13.65 -12.55 -5.05
C PRO A 12 14.03 -11.26 -4.31
N GLY A 13 13.13 -10.76 -3.49
CA GLY A 13 13.36 -9.58 -2.64
C GLY A 13 12.53 -8.37 -3.03
N TYR A 14 11.53 -8.53 -3.87
CA TYR A 14 10.51 -7.49 -4.09
C TYR A 14 9.34 -7.65 -3.12
N ILE A 15 8.69 -6.55 -2.85
CA ILE A 15 7.52 -6.41 -1.98
C ILE A 15 6.41 -5.81 -2.82
N TRP A 16 5.21 -6.33 -2.72
CA TRP A 16 4.05 -5.75 -3.37
C TRP A 16 3.16 -5.03 -2.37
N ILE A 17 2.87 -3.78 -2.66
CA ILE A 17 1.81 -3.03 -2.00
C ILE A 17 0.59 -3.13 -2.93
N SER A 18 -0.52 -3.52 -2.38
CA SER A 18 -1.73 -3.83 -3.15
C SER A 18 -2.89 -2.98 -2.69
N SER A 19 -3.81 -2.70 -3.60
CA SER A 19 -5.09 -2.05 -3.34
C SER A 19 -6.23 -2.85 -3.97
N GLY A 20 -7.45 -2.33 -3.87
CA GLY A 20 -8.60 -2.86 -4.59
C GLY A 20 -9.42 -3.91 -3.83
N ALA A 21 -9.10 -4.21 -2.57
CA ALA A 21 -9.88 -5.17 -1.78
C ALA A 21 -11.35 -4.76 -1.67
N THR A 22 -11.63 -3.50 -1.34
CA THR A 22 -12.99 -2.96 -1.23
C THR A 22 -13.79 -3.15 -2.53
N GLU A 23 -13.23 -2.79 -3.67
CA GLU A 23 -13.92 -2.91 -4.95
C GLU A 23 -14.14 -4.37 -5.37
N ILE A 24 -13.17 -5.23 -5.13
CA ILE A 24 -13.31 -6.68 -5.37
C ILE A 24 -14.44 -7.26 -4.50
N GLY A 25 -14.50 -6.88 -3.23
CA GLY A 25 -15.56 -7.30 -2.33
C GLY A 25 -16.93 -6.77 -2.75
N ARG A 26 -17.01 -5.51 -3.16
CA ARG A 26 -18.25 -4.91 -3.70
C ARG A 26 -18.79 -5.69 -4.89
N LEU A 27 -17.91 -5.98 -5.85
CA LEU A 27 -18.28 -6.74 -7.05
C LEU A 27 -18.70 -8.18 -6.72
N ASP A 28 -17.99 -8.87 -5.82
CA ASP A 28 -18.35 -10.23 -5.41
C ASP A 28 -19.67 -10.24 -4.64
N TYR A 29 -19.90 -9.27 -3.75
CA TYR A 29 -21.16 -9.13 -3.04
C TYR A 29 -22.32 -8.86 -4.00
N MET A 30 -22.15 -7.92 -4.94
CA MET A 30 -23.16 -7.61 -5.95
C MET A 30 -23.51 -8.83 -6.80
N MET A 31 -22.53 -9.62 -7.22
CA MET A 31 -22.78 -10.86 -7.97
C MET A 31 -23.56 -11.91 -7.18
N ARG A 32 -23.34 -12.01 -5.87
CA ARG A 32 -24.01 -12.99 -4.99
C ARG A 32 -25.38 -12.55 -4.54
N ALA A 33 -25.51 -11.28 -4.13
CA ALA A 33 -26.73 -10.74 -3.53
C ALA A 33 -27.66 -10.06 -4.54
N GLY A 34 -27.23 -9.81 -5.76
CA GLY A 34 -27.98 -9.08 -6.79
C GLY A 34 -28.21 -7.60 -6.47
N ARG A 35 -27.53 -7.07 -5.47
CA ARG A 35 -27.61 -5.67 -5.03
C ARG A 35 -26.33 -5.25 -4.34
N GLU A 36 -26.13 -3.96 -4.20
CA GLU A 36 -25.07 -3.38 -3.38
C GLU A 36 -25.54 -3.09 -1.93
N LEU A 37 -24.61 -2.98 -1.01
CA LEU A 37 -24.86 -2.40 0.31
C LEU A 37 -25.04 -0.88 0.17
N PRO A 38 -25.62 -0.20 1.17
CA PRO A 38 -25.66 1.26 1.24
C PRO A 38 -24.24 1.85 1.13
N ASP A 39 -24.12 3.07 0.61
CA ASP A 39 -22.82 3.76 0.58
C ASP A 39 -22.49 4.35 1.96
N THR A 40 -21.94 3.51 2.83
CA THR A 40 -21.50 3.87 4.19
C THR A 40 -20.09 3.36 4.44
N GLU A 41 -19.45 3.86 5.49
CA GLU A 41 -18.11 3.38 5.90
C GLU A 41 -18.17 1.91 6.33
N GLU A 42 -19.21 1.49 7.04
CA GLU A 42 -19.40 0.09 7.43
C GLU A 42 -19.47 -0.83 6.21
N SER A 43 -20.19 -0.42 5.16
CA SER A 43 -20.26 -1.17 3.92
C SER A 43 -18.89 -1.29 3.22
N LYS A 44 -18.07 -0.26 3.31
CA LYS A 44 -16.69 -0.29 2.77
C LYS A 44 -15.81 -1.26 3.56
N THR A 45 -15.93 -1.30 4.89
CA THR A 45 -15.21 -2.28 5.71
C THR A 45 -15.66 -3.71 5.44
N ASP A 46 -16.98 -3.95 5.28
CA ASP A 46 -17.54 -5.24 4.89
C ASP A 46 -16.99 -5.71 3.53
N TYR A 47 -17.02 -4.83 2.54
CA TYR A 47 -16.47 -5.12 1.21
C TYR A 47 -14.96 -5.37 1.27
N SER A 48 -14.22 -4.60 2.04
CA SER A 48 -12.78 -4.81 2.18
C SER A 48 -12.47 -6.17 2.80
N ALA A 49 -13.18 -6.54 3.86
CA ALA A 49 -13.02 -7.85 4.52
C ALA A 49 -13.29 -9.01 3.54
N GLN A 50 -14.38 -8.92 2.77
CA GLN A 50 -14.73 -9.94 1.77
C GLN A 50 -13.72 -9.98 0.61
N GLY A 51 -13.37 -8.82 0.08
CA GLY A 51 -12.50 -8.71 -1.08
C GLY A 51 -11.05 -9.06 -0.80
N GLN A 52 -10.55 -8.84 0.42
CA GLN A 52 -9.18 -9.15 0.80
C GLN A 52 -8.87 -10.65 0.64
N ALA A 53 -9.80 -11.52 1.00
CA ALA A 53 -9.64 -12.98 0.83
C ALA A 53 -9.55 -13.36 -0.65
N ILE A 54 -10.39 -12.77 -1.51
CA ILE A 54 -10.42 -13.00 -2.95
C ILE A 54 -9.13 -12.47 -3.60
N LEU A 55 -8.70 -11.29 -3.20
CA LEU A 55 -7.47 -10.67 -3.68
C LEU A 55 -6.26 -11.58 -3.41
N MET A 56 -6.13 -12.09 -2.19
CA MET A 56 -5.04 -12.99 -1.82
C MET A 56 -5.10 -14.33 -2.55
N GLN A 57 -6.31 -14.90 -2.75
CA GLN A 57 -6.49 -16.09 -3.57
C GLN A 57 -6.03 -15.85 -5.00
N THR A 58 -6.37 -14.68 -5.57
CA THR A 58 -5.98 -14.27 -6.92
C THR A 58 -4.45 -14.19 -7.03
N TYR A 59 -3.78 -13.55 -6.09
CA TYR A 59 -2.31 -13.52 -6.08
C TYR A 59 -1.71 -14.93 -6.03
N ARG A 60 -2.20 -15.78 -5.13
CA ARG A 60 -1.72 -17.18 -5.04
C ARG A 60 -1.91 -17.98 -6.31
N GLN A 61 -2.98 -17.72 -7.05
CA GLN A 61 -3.26 -18.38 -8.31
C GLN A 61 -2.28 -17.99 -9.43
N TYR A 62 -1.85 -16.72 -9.45
CA TYR A 62 -1.06 -16.17 -10.55
C TYR A 62 0.42 -15.99 -10.26
N VAL A 63 0.83 -15.96 -9.01
CA VAL A 63 2.24 -15.93 -8.63
C VAL A 63 2.89 -17.26 -9.00
N ASP A 64 4.14 -17.20 -9.51
CA ASP A 64 4.92 -18.41 -9.85
C ASP A 64 5.00 -19.36 -8.65
N SER A 65 4.79 -20.65 -8.88
CA SER A 65 4.71 -21.69 -7.84
C SER A 65 5.97 -21.86 -7.00
N LYS A 66 7.10 -21.33 -7.46
CA LYS A 66 8.36 -21.30 -6.68
C LYS A 66 8.29 -20.36 -5.47
N TYR A 67 7.31 -19.44 -5.44
CA TYR A 67 7.11 -18.48 -4.35
C TYR A 67 5.89 -18.83 -3.50
N SER A 68 6.03 -18.68 -2.20
CA SER A 68 4.89 -18.56 -1.32
C SER A 68 4.40 -17.10 -1.28
N VAL A 69 3.10 -16.90 -1.09
CA VAL A 69 2.51 -15.57 -0.90
C VAL A 69 2.25 -15.35 0.58
N ARG A 70 2.67 -14.19 1.11
CA ARG A 70 2.43 -13.79 2.50
C ARG A 70 1.64 -12.51 2.54
N GLN A 71 0.45 -12.59 3.12
CA GLN A 71 -0.36 -11.41 3.40
C GLN A 71 0.16 -10.70 4.64
N ILE A 72 0.25 -9.37 4.55
CA ILE A 72 0.57 -8.48 5.66
C ILE A 72 -0.42 -7.32 5.60
N LEU A 73 -1.27 -7.21 6.62
CA LEU A 73 -2.16 -6.07 6.77
C LEU A 73 -1.55 -5.10 7.77
N VAL A 74 -1.51 -3.83 7.39
CA VAL A 74 -0.89 -2.78 8.19
C VAL A 74 -1.86 -1.64 8.46
N GLU A 75 -1.59 -0.92 9.52
CA GLU A 75 -2.27 0.29 9.93
C GLU A 75 -1.22 1.29 10.43
N HIS A 76 -1.56 2.58 10.54
CA HIS A 76 -0.63 3.62 10.96
C HIS A 76 0.07 3.32 12.30
N HIS A 77 -0.61 2.70 13.25
CA HIS A 77 -0.04 2.38 14.56
C HIS A 77 1.13 1.36 14.46
N HIS A 78 1.16 0.52 13.43
CA HIS A 78 2.26 -0.41 13.21
C HIS A 78 3.58 0.29 12.86
N PHE A 79 3.51 1.45 12.23
CA PHE A 79 4.69 2.24 11.88
C PHE A 79 5.10 3.21 13.00
N ASN A 80 4.16 3.60 13.86
CA ASN A 80 4.41 4.48 15.01
C ASN A 80 4.92 3.75 16.25
N ASP A 81 4.75 2.43 16.33
CA ASP A 81 5.30 1.57 17.38
C ASP A 81 6.64 0.97 16.93
N GLU A 82 7.73 1.28 17.66
CA GLU A 82 9.07 0.84 17.28
C GLU A 82 9.22 -0.69 17.26
N VAL A 83 8.60 -1.38 18.19
CA VAL A 83 8.66 -2.86 18.29
C VAL A 83 7.92 -3.51 17.12
N LYS A 84 6.71 -3.04 16.83
CA LYS A 84 5.92 -3.53 15.69
C LYS A 84 6.60 -3.22 14.36
N ARG A 85 7.10 -2.00 14.20
CA ARG A 85 7.84 -1.57 13.01
C ARG A 85 9.05 -2.45 12.74
N GLU A 86 9.87 -2.72 13.76
CA GLU A 86 11.03 -3.60 13.63
C GLU A 86 10.63 -5.06 13.37
N HIS A 87 9.52 -5.51 13.93
CA HIS A 87 8.98 -6.84 13.64
C HIS A 87 8.58 -6.98 12.16
N ILE A 88 7.86 -5.99 11.61
CA ILE A 88 7.48 -5.95 10.19
C ILE A 88 8.75 -5.93 9.32
N ARG A 89 9.72 -5.09 9.64
CA ARG A 89 10.99 -5.01 8.91
C ARG A 89 11.66 -6.39 8.82
N LYS A 90 11.81 -7.07 9.94
CA LYS A 90 12.42 -8.41 10.01
C LYS A 90 11.63 -9.46 9.22
N LEU A 91 10.29 -9.39 9.28
CA LEU A 91 9.42 -10.29 8.51
C LEU A 91 9.66 -10.10 7.00
N LEU A 92 9.65 -8.85 6.53
CA LEU A 92 9.83 -8.51 5.11
C LEU A 92 11.19 -8.97 4.59
N LEU A 93 12.26 -8.73 5.35
CA LEU A 93 13.61 -9.14 4.95
C LEU A 93 13.75 -10.67 4.85
N ARG A 94 13.13 -11.43 5.77
CA ARG A 94 13.15 -12.90 5.71
C ARG A 94 12.38 -13.47 4.53
N CYS A 95 11.40 -12.73 3.97
CA CYS A 95 10.65 -13.19 2.80
C CYS A 95 11.57 -13.53 1.62
N LYS A 96 12.58 -12.71 1.39
CA LYS A 96 13.57 -12.93 0.31
C LYS A 96 14.30 -14.27 0.47
N GLU A 97 14.75 -14.58 1.69
CA GLU A 97 15.52 -15.80 1.99
C GLU A 97 14.66 -17.06 1.91
N GLN A 98 13.35 -16.91 2.10
CA GLN A 98 12.39 -17.99 2.15
C GLN A 98 11.56 -18.13 0.86
N ASN A 99 11.98 -17.53 -0.23
CA ASN A 99 11.25 -17.50 -1.50
C ASN A 99 9.77 -17.14 -1.30
N ALA A 100 9.51 -16.11 -0.53
CA ALA A 100 8.18 -15.60 -0.28
C ALA A 100 8.01 -14.19 -0.86
N ILE A 101 6.84 -13.92 -1.40
CA ILE A 101 6.44 -12.58 -1.84
C ILE A 101 5.49 -12.03 -0.78
N PRO A 102 5.91 -11.00 -0.03
CA PRO A 102 5.02 -10.28 0.85
C PRO A 102 4.10 -9.37 0.01
N ILE A 103 2.81 -9.46 0.29
CA ILE A 103 1.78 -8.61 -0.27
C ILE A 103 1.18 -7.83 0.88
N ILE A 104 1.40 -6.53 0.87
CA ILE A 104 0.97 -5.61 1.92
C ILE A 104 -0.26 -4.87 1.42
N ASN A 105 -1.25 -4.72 2.27
CA ASN A 105 -2.37 -3.84 2.07
C ASN A 105 -2.71 -3.13 3.39
N TYR A 106 -3.37 -1.99 3.29
CA TYR A 106 -3.94 -1.35 4.47
C TYR A 106 -5.08 -2.21 5.02
N ASN A 107 -5.28 -2.19 6.34
CA ASN A 107 -6.27 -3.03 7.02
C ASN A 107 -7.64 -2.32 7.10
N ASP A 108 -8.20 -1.99 5.93
CA ASP A 108 -9.46 -1.25 5.83
C ASP A 108 -10.64 -1.96 6.52
N ALA A 109 -10.56 -3.28 6.70
CA ALA A 109 -11.62 -4.05 7.33
C ALA A 109 -11.85 -3.73 8.82
N VAL A 110 -10.87 -3.14 9.50
CA VAL A 110 -10.95 -2.78 10.93
C VAL A 110 -10.63 -1.31 11.20
N SER A 111 -10.35 -0.53 10.17
CA SER A 111 -9.90 0.85 10.29
C SER A 111 -10.90 1.80 9.65
N GLU A 112 -11.79 2.34 10.47
CA GLU A 112 -12.71 3.41 10.07
C GLU A 112 -11.96 4.75 9.95
N SER A 113 -12.35 5.57 8.98
CA SER A 113 -11.70 6.85 8.69
C SER A 113 -11.78 7.84 9.87
N GLU A 114 -12.88 7.86 10.61
CA GLU A 114 -13.04 8.73 11.78
C GLU A 114 -12.14 8.30 12.93
N ASN A 115 -12.08 7.01 13.23
CA ASN A 115 -11.22 6.46 14.28
C ASN A 115 -9.74 6.70 13.95
N ARG A 116 -9.35 6.50 12.71
CA ARG A 116 -8.00 6.78 12.20
C ARG A 116 -7.58 8.23 12.43
N ARG A 117 -8.46 9.18 12.13
CA ARG A 117 -8.21 10.61 12.36
C ARG A 117 -8.00 10.95 13.83
N LEU A 118 -8.83 10.39 14.71
CA LEU A 118 -8.73 10.60 16.15
C LEU A 118 -7.41 10.03 16.70
N GLU A 119 -7.05 8.84 16.28
CA GLU A 119 -5.80 8.18 16.70
C GLU A 119 -4.55 8.94 16.22
N LEU A 120 -4.52 9.39 14.96
CA LEU A 120 -3.42 10.21 14.44
C LEU A 120 -3.30 11.55 15.17
N THR A 121 -4.44 12.17 15.49
CA THR A 121 -4.46 13.41 16.27
C THR A 121 -3.90 13.20 17.69
N ALA A 122 -4.29 12.11 18.35
CA ALA A 122 -3.79 11.76 19.69
C ALA A 122 -2.28 11.44 19.67
N LEU A 123 -1.81 10.74 18.64
CA LEU A 123 -0.38 10.47 18.45
C LEU A 123 0.41 11.76 18.22
N ALA A 124 -0.08 12.69 17.42
CA ALA A 124 0.57 13.98 17.17
C ALA A 124 0.72 14.84 18.42
N GLN A 125 -0.17 14.70 19.40
CA GLN A 125 -0.07 15.39 20.68
C GLN A 125 1.00 14.80 21.61
N SER A 126 1.33 13.53 21.44
CA SER A 126 2.23 12.79 22.33
C SER A 126 3.62 12.52 21.74
N HIS A 127 3.80 12.67 20.44
CA HIS A 127 5.04 12.37 19.72
C HIS A 127 5.48 13.53 18.85
N SER A 128 6.78 13.76 18.77
CA SER A 128 7.37 14.80 17.92
C SER A 128 7.34 14.48 16.43
N ARG A 129 7.17 13.20 16.11
CA ARG A 129 7.05 12.71 14.73
C ARG A 129 6.02 11.58 14.67
N VAL A 130 5.03 11.73 13.81
CA VAL A 130 4.00 10.73 13.55
C VAL A 130 4.09 10.30 12.10
N TYR A 131 4.05 8.99 11.87
CA TYR A 131 3.94 8.42 10.53
C TYR A 131 2.47 8.31 10.19
N GLU A 132 2.02 9.11 9.25
CA GLU A 132 0.70 8.96 8.67
C GLU A 132 0.73 7.82 7.66
N CYS A 133 -0.25 6.95 7.72
CA CYS A 133 -0.41 5.83 6.81
C CYS A 133 -1.91 5.63 6.65
N VAL A 134 -2.47 6.28 5.66
CA VAL A 134 -3.92 6.28 5.41
C VAL A 134 -4.27 5.67 4.05
N ASP A 135 -3.28 5.52 3.17
CA ASP A 135 -3.44 4.88 1.87
C ASP A 135 -2.26 3.95 1.51
N ASN A 136 -2.34 3.36 0.32
CA ASN A 136 -1.33 2.41 -0.13
C ASN A 136 -0.06 3.07 -0.66
N ASP A 137 -0.09 4.31 -1.13
CA ASP A 137 1.10 5.01 -1.61
C ASP A 137 1.95 5.47 -0.43
N GLU A 138 1.34 5.98 0.64
CA GLU A 138 2.01 6.27 1.91
C GLU A 138 2.57 4.99 2.53
N THR A 139 1.78 3.91 2.55
CA THR A 139 2.25 2.58 2.98
C THR A 139 3.48 2.14 2.19
N ALA A 140 3.48 2.32 0.88
CA ALA A 140 4.60 1.96 0.01
C ALA A 140 5.85 2.76 0.34
N SER A 141 5.72 4.06 0.57
CA SER A 141 6.81 4.94 0.98
C SER A 141 7.40 4.52 2.32
N LEU A 142 6.55 4.32 3.35
CA LEU A 142 7.00 3.88 4.68
C LEU A 142 7.69 2.52 4.64
N VAL A 143 7.15 1.56 3.89
CA VAL A 143 7.76 0.24 3.73
C VAL A 143 9.09 0.33 3.00
N ALA A 144 9.19 1.13 1.93
CA ALA A 144 10.43 1.33 1.18
C ALA A 144 11.53 1.89 2.07
N CYS A 145 11.22 2.92 2.88
CA CYS A 145 12.14 3.49 3.86
C CYS A 145 12.52 2.45 4.93
N LEU A 146 11.55 1.71 5.45
CA LEU A 146 11.75 0.73 6.52
C LEU A 146 12.73 -0.38 6.15
N VAL A 147 12.61 -0.91 4.92
CA VAL A 147 13.50 -1.97 4.42
C VAL A 147 14.73 -1.43 3.70
N LYS A 148 14.86 -0.12 3.57
CA LYS A 148 15.89 0.56 2.75
C LYS A 148 15.88 0.02 1.33
N ALA A 149 14.70 0.07 0.69
CA ALA A 149 14.51 -0.41 -0.67
C ALA A 149 15.42 0.37 -1.64
N LYS A 150 16.00 -0.34 -2.60
CA LYS A 150 16.82 0.29 -3.64
C LYS A 150 15.98 1.11 -4.61
N THR A 151 14.74 0.69 -4.82
CA THR A 151 13.82 1.31 -5.77
C THR A 151 12.39 1.14 -5.24
N LEU A 152 11.60 2.19 -5.31
CA LEU A 152 10.15 2.17 -5.17
C LEU A 152 9.56 2.45 -6.55
N LEU A 153 8.65 1.60 -7.01
CA LEU A 153 7.91 1.77 -8.24
C LEU A 153 6.44 1.92 -7.92
N ILE A 154 5.87 3.08 -8.22
CA ILE A 154 4.43 3.35 -8.10
C ILE A 154 3.79 3.17 -9.48
N LEU A 155 2.81 2.27 -9.56
CA LEU A 155 2.05 2.03 -10.78
C LEU A 155 0.72 2.79 -10.70
N THR A 156 0.61 3.81 -11.49
CA THR A 156 -0.55 4.70 -11.54
C THR A 156 -1.23 4.67 -12.92
N SER A 157 -2.39 5.30 -13.03
CA SER A 157 -3.14 5.48 -14.27
C SER A 157 -2.73 6.73 -15.06
N VAL A 158 -1.85 7.54 -14.50
CA VAL A 158 -1.28 8.75 -15.13
C VAL A 158 0.19 8.54 -15.44
N ASP A 159 0.77 9.34 -16.34
CA ASP A 159 2.16 9.15 -16.78
C ASP A 159 3.19 9.60 -15.74
N GLY A 160 2.81 10.43 -14.78
CA GLY A 160 3.69 10.91 -13.71
C GLY A 160 3.13 12.11 -12.97
N ILE A 161 4.02 12.91 -12.40
CA ILE A 161 3.72 14.14 -11.67
C ILE A 161 3.79 15.32 -12.66
N TYR A 162 2.82 16.22 -12.59
CA TYR A 162 2.73 17.40 -13.45
C TYR A 162 2.79 18.67 -12.60
N THR A 163 3.39 19.74 -13.11
CA THR A 163 3.29 21.07 -12.46
C THR A 163 1.91 21.69 -12.68
N ASP A 164 1.25 21.37 -13.80
CA ASP A 164 -0.16 21.67 -14.05
C ASP A 164 -0.87 20.37 -14.47
N PRO A 165 -1.79 19.84 -13.65
CA PRO A 165 -2.49 18.58 -13.94
C PRO A 165 -3.38 18.64 -15.20
N HIS A 166 -3.67 19.84 -15.72
CA HIS A 166 -4.46 20.05 -16.93
C HIS A 166 -3.61 20.22 -18.19
N ASP A 167 -2.28 20.35 -18.06
CA ASP A 167 -1.36 20.50 -19.18
C ASP A 167 -0.38 19.30 -19.26
N PRO A 168 -0.59 18.36 -20.19
CA PRO A 168 0.30 17.21 -20.35
C PRO A 168 1.76 17.55 -20.67
N SER A 169 2.04 18.76 -21.15
CA SER A 169 3.40 19.20 -21.45
C SER A 169 4.23 19.53 -20.20
N THR A 170 3.57 19.61 -19.04
CA THR A 170 4.19 19.94 -17.76
C THR A 170 4.61 18.70 -16.95
N LEU A 171 4.70 17.53 -17.58
CA LEU A 171 5.18 16.31 -16.97
C LEU A 171 6.59 16.51 -16.42
N ILE A 172 6.77 16.22 -15.15
CA ILE A 172 8.07 16.24 -14.50
C ILE A 172 8.76 14.89 -14.76
N GLU A 173 9.81 14.90 -15.56
CA GLU A 173 10.55 13.68 -15.91
C GLU A 173 11.43 13.18 -14.77
N GLU A 174 12.02 14.09 -13.98
CA GLU A 174 12.92 13.75 -12.88
C GLU A 174 12.88 14.85 -11.81
N ILE A 175 12.82 14.41 -10.56
CA ILE A 175 13.04 15.26 -9.38
C ILE A 175 14.30 14.72 -8.71
N ALA A 176 15.36 15.50 -8.74
CA ALA A 176 16.65 15.13 -8.16
C ALA A 176 17.10 16.17 -7.14
N GLY A 177 17.68 15.72 -6.05
CA GLY A 177 18.24 16.55 -5.00
C GLY A 177 19.24 15.77 -4.16
N LYS A 178 20.20 16.46 -3.54
CA LYS A 178 21.21 15.84 -2.68
C LYS A 178 20.70 15.58 -1.27
N ASP A 179 19.71 16.35 -0.86
CA ASP A 179 19.05 16.26 0.43
C ASP A 179 17.56 16.59 0.34
N ASP A 180 16.86 16.42 1.45
CA ASP A 180 15.41 16.61 1.52
C ASP A 180 15.01 18.07 1.18
N GLN A 181 15.87 19.04 1.45
CA GLN A 181 15.58 20.45 1.19
C GLN A 181 15.65 20.76 -0.30
N GLU A 182 16.67 20.30 -1.02
CA GLU A 182 16.75 20.41 -2.47
C GLU A 182 15.57 19.69 -3.16
N LEU A 183 15.13 18.53 -2.63
CA LEU A 183 13.98 17.81 -3.18
C LEU A 183 12.67 18.57 -2.98
N ILE A 184 12.45 19.17 -1.80
CA ILE A 184 11.24 19.95 -1.48
C ILE A 184 11.13 21.21 -2.35
N GLU A 185 12.24 21.88 -2.64
CA GLU A 185 12.28 23.07 -3.49
C GLU A 185 11.80 22.81 -4.93
N HIS A 186 11.86 21.57 -5.39
CA HIS A 186 11.36 21.14 -6.70
C HIS A 186 9.89 20.73 -6.71
N ILE A 187 9.27 20.62 -5.54
CA ILE A 187 7.88 20.18 -5.39
C ILE A 187 7.05 21.40 -4.97
N GLU A 188 6.29 21.96 -5.87
CA GLU A 188 5.23 22.92 -5.53
C GLU A 188 4.03 22.13 -5.00
N PHE A 189 3.69 22.37 -3.74
CA PHE A 189 2.47 21.82 -3.16
C PHE A 189 1.29 22.71 -3.56
N TYR A 190 0.35 22.15 -4.28
CA TYR A 190 -0.91 22.76 -4.62
C TYR A 190 -1.99 22.40 -3.59
#